data_1b0dd302c75bb60e1d13d1b81fa86ef2
#
_entry.id   1b0dd302c75bb60e1d13d1b81fa86ef2
#
_cell.length_a   1.000
_cell.length_b   1.000
_cell.length_c   1.000
_cell.angle_alpha   90.00
_cell.angle_beta   90.00
_cell.angle_gamma   90.00
#
_symmetry.space_group_name_H-M   'P 1'
#
loop_
_entity.id
_entity.type
_entity.pdbx_description
1 polymer ?
#
loop_
_entity_poly.entity_id
_entity_poly.type
_entity_poly.pdbx_seq_one_letter_code
_entity_poly.pdbx_strand_id
1 'polypeptide(L)'
;VEPSMSGLGGRAQAVIRTESGRFVGFNGMTEIPESYALSKDMPDHGFSTVATPGLVALLWDMHSKYGVLPFKQVISPAIEFAERGFQILPGEATRHQSVKQKIISNEGMRAAFINNLGNVFSPEELFKQSQLAKTLRKIALNGSDAFYRGDIAKVMSDDIQKGGGFVTEQDLKNYEVLEGRYISFQYRDVTVHTLAAPAGGGLVAKALMLMSHYDLESYDDRKWAVIVSQAIALSIESMSENYYEKDLKLLIDPNWAKLNRKRIISPSLNVNSVELISSDPDMNDTDWVGQPGAHTSHLVTSDCSGLVVSMTQTIGPIFGAKVASPSLGFAYAATMGGYLRTGPQTVSYTHLTLP
;
A
#
# COMPACT_ATOMS: atom_id res chain seq x y z
N VAL A 1 -6.25 -11.12 -7.31
CA VAL A 1 -7.70 -11.32 -7.12
C VAL A 1 -8.40 -10.10 -6.53
N GLU A 2 -7.66 -9.07 -6.14
CA GLU A 2 -8.18 -7.76 -5.69
C GLU A 2 -7.59 -6.63 -6.54
N PRO A 3 -7.89 -6.59 -7.85
CA PRO A 3 -7.26 -5.64 -8.76
C PRO A 3 -7.60 -4.17 -8.48
N SER A 4 -8.65 -3.92 -7.70
CA SER A 4 -9.01 -2.57 -7.26
C SER A 4 -8.08 -2.03 -6.16
N MET A 5 -7.36 -2.90 -5.44
CA MET A 5 -6.59 -2.54 -4.24
C MET A 5 -5.08 -2.69 -4.40
N SER A 6 -4.64 -3.65 -5.21
CA SER A 6 -3.22 -3.95 -5.43
C SER A 6 -2.97 -4.50 -6.84
N GLY A 7 -1.73 -4.43 -7.33
CA GLY A 7 -1.36 -4.93 -8.66
C GLY A 7 0.06 -4.54 -9.06
N LEU A 8 0.50 -5.05 -10.22
CA LEU A 8 1.88 -4.90 -10.71
C LEU A 8 2.33 -3.43 -10.85
N GLY A 9 1.41 -2.52 -11.17
CA GLY A 9 1.69 -1.08 -11.24
C GLY A 9 1.79 -0.38 -9.89
N GLY A 10 1.87 -1.14 -8.78
CA GLY A 10 1.84 -0.66 -7.41
C GLY A 10 3.17 -0.73 -6.68
N ARG A 11 3.04 -0.73 -5.36
CA ARG A 11 4.15 -0.73 -4.40
C ARG A 11 3.89 -1.72 -3.28
N ALA A 12 4.96 -2.12 -2.57
CA ALA A 12 4.84 -2.98 -1.40
C ALA A 12 5.96 -2.73 -0.39
N GLN A 13 5.70 -3.17 0.84
CA GLN A 13 6.71 -3.30 1.89
C GLN A 13 6.52 -4.64 2.59
N ALA A 14 7.63 -5.24 3.02
CA ALA A 14 7.59 -6.54 3.68
C ALA A 14 8.59 -6.62 4.83
N VAL A 15 8.21 -7.38 5.85
CA VAL A 15 9.11 -7.89 6.89
C VAL A 15 9.20 -9.40 6.74
N ILE A 16 10.41 -9.91 6.68
CA ILE A 16 10.68 -11.35 6.69
C ILE A 16 11.36 -11.72 8.00
N ARG A 17 10.82 -12.73 8.69
CA ARG A 17 11.58 -13.49 9.69
C ARG A 17 12.22 -14.68 8.98
N THR A 18 13.53 -14.73 8.96
CA THR A 18 14.26 -15.85 8.33
C THR A 18 14.21 -17.10 9.21
N GLU A 19 14.56 -18.25 8.65
CA GLU A 19 14.69 -19.52 9.38
C GLU A 19 15.64 -19.41 10.60
N SER A 20 16.71 -18.60 10.48
CA SER A 20 17.62 -18.32 11.60
C SER A 20 17.05 -17.39 12.68
N GLY A 21 15.80 -16.92 12.52
CA GLY A 21 15.16 -15.99 13.45
C GLY A 21 15.52 -14.52 13.24
N ARG A 22 16.35 -14.19 12.25
CA ARG A 22 16.68 -12.80 11.91
C ARG A 22 15.53 -12.13 11.16
N PHE A 23 15.27 -10.87 11.44
CA PHE A 23 14.30 -10.05 10.72
C PHE A 23 14.97 -9.16 9.68
N VAL A 24 14.34 -9.07 8.52
CA VAL A 24 14.81 -8.25 7.39
C VAL A 24 13.64 -7.47 6.81
N GLY A 25 13.84 -6.19 6.57
CA GLY A 25 12.86 -5.32 5.93
C GLY A 25 13.12 -5.16 4.44
N PHE A 26 12.05 -5.09 3.66
CA PHE A 26 12.08 -4.78 2.23
C PHE A 26 11.19 -3.58 1.94
N ASN A 27 11.69 -2.69 1.10
CA ASN A 27 11.01 -1.47 0.75
C ASN A 27 10.97 -1.31 -0.78
N GLY A 28 9.87 -1.70 -1.39
CA GLY A 28 9.52 -1.55 -2.79
C GLY A 28 8.42 -0.50 -2.98
N MET A 29 8.61 0.67 -2.38
CA MET A 29 7.72 1.81 -2.59
C MET A 29 7.89 2.37 -3.99
N THR A 30 6.90 3.12 -4.47
CA THR A 30 7.03 3.84 -5.74
C THR A 30 8.05 4.96 -5.62
N GLU A 31 8.74 5.26 -6.74
CA GLU A 31 9.69 6.38 -6.82
C GLU A 31 9.15 7.49 -7.71
N ILE A 32 9.48 8.73 -7.35
CA ILE A 32 9.13 9.91 -8.15
C ILE A 32 9.99 9.90 -9.42
N PRO A 33 9.41 10.01 -10.64
CA PRO A 33 10.19 10.13 -11.88
C PRO A 33 11.11 11.33 -11.85
N GLU A 34 12.31 11.20 -12.41
CA GLU A 34 13.34 12.26 -12.42
C GLU A 34 12.85 13.53 -13.12
N SER A 35 12.05 13.37 -14.19
CA SER A 35 11.52 14.50 -14.96
C SER A 35 10.34 15.22 -14.30
N TYR A 36 9.93 14.78 -13.10
CA TYR A 36 8.76 15.32 -12.45
C TYR A 36 9.01 16.74 -11.91
N ALA A 37 8.18 17.70 -12.36
CA ALA A 37 8.15 19.05 -11.81
C ALA A 37 6.97 19.21 -10.83
N LEU A 38 7.26 19.73 -9.65
CA LEU A 38 6.25 20.02 -8.62
C LEU A 38 5.14 20.92 -9.19
N SER A 39 3.91 20.41 -9.26
CA SER A 39 2.72 21.18 -9.60
C SER A 39 1.83 21.34 -8.38
N LYS A 40 1.30 22.56 -8.17
CA LYS A 40 0.35 22.84 -7.08
C LYS A 40 -1.02 22.19 -7.32
N ASP A 41 -1.35 21.93 -8.58
CA ASP A 41 -2.66 21.44 -9.02
C ASP A 41 -2.56 19.99 -9.53
N MET A 42 -2.11 19.07 -8.69
CA MET A 42 -2.08 17.67 -9.07
C MET A 42 -3.47 17.06 -8.97
N PRO A 43 -3.96 16.42 -10.06
CA PRO A 43 -5.22 15.70 -10.04
C PRO A 43 -5.14 14.49 -9.09
N ASP A 44 -6.30 13.99 -8.67
CA ASP A 44 -6.42 12.81 -7.82
C ASP A 44 -6.34 11.48 -8.60
N HIS A 45 -6.33 11.53 -9.94
CA HIS A 45 -6.22 10.38 -10.84
C HIS A 45 -5.66 10.80 -12.21
N GLY A 46 -5.35 9.82 -13.06
CA GLY A 46 -4.77 10.04 -14.37
C GLY A 46 -3.27 9.73 -14.42
N PHE A 47 -2.70 9.73 -15.62
CA PHE A 47 -1.31 9.33 -15.83
C PHE A 47 -0.29 10.22 -15.11
N SER A 48 -0.59 11.50 -14.89
CA SER A 48 0.28 12.41 -14.14
C SER A 48 0.42 12.06 -12.64
N THR A 49 -0.45 11.19 -12.12
CA THR A 49 -0.37 10.71 -10.72
C THR A 49 0.43 9.42 -10.57
N VAL A 50 0.91 8.85 -11.68
CA VAL A 50 1.66 7.59 -11.69
C VAL A 50 3.12 7.84 -11.36
N ALA A 51 3.64 7.11 -10.38
CA ALA A 51 5.06 7.04 -10.07
C ALA A 51 5.65 5.69 -10.50
N THR A 52 6.97 5.57 -10.52
CA THR A 52 7.68 4.33 -10.89
C THR A 52 7.29 3.20 -9.94
N PRO A 53 6.70 2.09 -10.42
CA PRO A 53 6.19 1.01 -9.54
C PRO A 53 7.31 0.16 -8.94
N GLY A 54 7.12 -0.32 -7.70
CA GLY A 54 8.13 -1.08 -6.98
C GLY A 54 7.76 -2.53 -6.63
N LEU A 55 6.47 -2.92 -6.77
CA LEU A 55 6.02 -4.24 -6.33
C LEU A 55 6.78 -5.40 -6.99
N VAL A 56 6.96 -5.37 -8.31
CA VAL A 56 7.59 -6.47 -9.06
C VAL A 56 9.05 -6.64 -8.66
N ALA A 57 9.79 -5.55 -8.48
CA ALA A 57 11.18 -5.58 -8.03
C ALA A 57 11.28 -6.15 -6.61
N LEU A 58 10.39 -5.73 -5.69
CA LEU A 58 10.37 -6.26 -4.33
C LEU A 58 10.10 -7.77 -4.30
N LEU A 59 9.11 -8.25 -5.04
CA LEU A 59 8.80 -9.68 -5.10
C LEU A 59 9.96 -10.49 -5.68
N TRP A 60 10.62 -9.96 -6.71
CA TRP A 60 11.79 -10.58 -7.31
C TRP A 60 12.99 -10.61 -6.36
N ASP A 61 13.28 -9.52 -5.68
CA ASP A 61 14.40 -9.42 -4.73
C ASP A 61 14.19 -10.36 -3.53
N MET A 62 12.98 -10.39 -2.96
CA MET A 62 12.64 -11.32 -1.88
C MET A 62 12.78 -12.78 -2.33
N HIS A 63 12.25 -13.11 -3.51
CA HIS A 63 12.35 -14.47 -4.06
C HIS A 63 13.80 -14.86 -4.34
N SER A 64 14.60 -13.97 -4.90
CA SER A 64 16.02 -14.25 -5.21
C SER A 64 16.85 -14.52 -3.96
N LYS A 65 16.48 -13.94 -2.81
CA LYS A 65 17.20 -14.08 -1.54
C LYS A 65 16.70 -15.25 -0.67
N TYR A 66 15.40 -15.54 -0.73
CA TYR A 66 14.76 -16.48 0.20
C TYR A 66 13.88 -17.54 -0.49
N GLY A 67 13.63 -17.42 -1.79
CA GLY A 67 12.83 -18.39 -2.53
C GLY A 67 13.60 -19.70 -2.79
N VAL A 68 12.89 -20.82 -2.63
CA VAL A 68 13.43 -22.17 -2.90
C VAL A 68 12.88 -22.73 -4.21
N LEU A 69 11.58 -22.54 -4.44
CA LEU A 69 10.95 -22.99 -5.68
C LEU A 69 11.32 -22.09 -6.85
N PRO A 70 11.40 -22.62 -8.09
CA PRO A 70 11.62 -21.77 -9.26
C PRO A 70 10.56 -20.68 -9.38
N PHE A 71 10.96 -19.44 -9.65
CA PHE A 71 10.04 -18.27 -9.73
C PHE A 71 8.86 -18.51 -10.68
N LYS A 72 9.11 -19.18 -11.82
CA LYS A 72 8.06 -19.57 -12.78
C LYS A 72 6.98 -20.46 -12.13
N GLN A 73 7.36 -21.32 -11.21
CA GLN A 73 6.42 -22.17 -10.48
C GLN A 73 5.61 -21.33 -9.46
N VAL A 74 6.27 -20.41 -8.75
CA VAL A 74 5.63 -19.56 -7.75
C VAL A 74 4.59 -18.62 -8.36
N ILE A 75 4.87 -18.04 -9.54
CA ILE A 75 3.96 -17.11 -10.22
C ILE A 75 2.85 -17.82 -11.02
N SER A 76 2.97 -19.13 -11.28
CA SER A 76 2.04 -19.85 -12.15
C SER A 76 0.57 -19.81 -11.70
N PRO A 77 0.21 -19.86 -10.40
CA PRO A 77 -1.18 -19.72 -9.99
C PRO A 77 -1.76 -18.34 -10.34
N ALA A 78 -0.97 -17.26 -10.24
CA ALA A 78 -1.43 -15.93 -10.64
C ALA A 78 -1.70 -15.85 -12.15
N ILE A 79 -0.87 -16.50 -12.97
CA ILE A 79 -1.09 -16.61 -14.42
C ILE A 79 -2.38 -17.39 -14.70
N GLU A 80 -2.61 -18.48 -13.99
CA GLU A 80 -3.79 -19.31 -14.14
C GLU A 80 -5.08 -18.56 -13.79
N PHE A 81 -5.11 -17.85 -12.66
CA PHE A 81 -6.24 -16.99 -12.29
C PHE A 81 -6.50 -15.88 -13.31
N ALA A 82 -5.47 -15.24 -13.80
CA ALA A 82 -5.62 -14.19 -14.81
C ALA A 82 -6.16 -14.75 -16.15
N GLU A 83 -5.73 -15.95 -16.55
CA GLU A 83 -6.09 -16.57 -17.82
C GLU A 83 -7.46 -17.27 -17.80
N ARG A 84 -7.68 -18.13 -16.80
CA ARG A 84 -8.94 -18.87 -16.68
C ARG A 84 -10.05 -18.01 -16.09
N GLY A 85 -9.68 -17.01 -15.31
CA GLY A 85 -10.57 -16.14 -14.56
C GLY A 85 -10.98 -16.73 -13.22
N PHE A 86 -11.67 -15.92 -12.45
CA PHE A 86 -12.27 -16.26 -11.17
C PHE A 86 -13.60 -15.52 -11.02
N GLN A 87 -14.48 -16.02 -10.16
CA GLN A 87 -15.72 -15.33 -9.85
C GLN A 87 -15.42 -14.09 -9.00
N ILE A 88 -15.91 -12.93 -9.46
CA ILE A 88 -15.69 -11.69 -8.75
C ILE A 88 -16.49 -11.66 -7.44
N LEU A 89 -15.83 -11.29 -6.36
CA LEU A 89 -16.47 -11.19 -5.06
C LEU A 89 -17.37 -9.94 -4.96
N PRO A 90 -18.46 -9.97 -4.16
CA PRO A 90 -19.39 -8.85 -4.02
C PRO A 90 -18.70 -7.52 -3.67
N GLY A 91 -17.76 -7.54 -2.71
CA GLY A 91 -16.99 -6.34 -2.33
C GLY A 91 -16.11 -5.79 -3.45
N GLU A 92 -15.53 -6.66 -4.28
CA GLU A 92 -14.75 -6.22 -5.45
C GLU A 92 -15.68 -5.64 -6.53
N ALA A 93 -16.82 -6.28 -6.81
CA ALA A 93 -17.80 -5.75 -7.74
C ALA A 93 -18.35 -4.38 -7.33
N THR A 94 -18.59 -4.16 -6.02
CA THR A 94 -18.98 -2.85 -5.48
C THR A 94 -17.90 -1.80 -5.75
N ARG A 95 -16.61 -2.12 -5.55
CA ARG A 95 -15.50 -1.21 -5.86
C ARG A 95 -15.40 -0.91 -7.36
N HIS A 96 -15.64 -1.89 -8.23
CA HIS A 96 -15.73 -1.64 -9.69
C HIS A 96 -16.86 -0.66 -10.01
N GLN A 97 -18.03 -0.83 -9.39
CA GLN A 97 -19.19 0.03 -9.62
C GLN A 97 -18.96 1.46 -9.13
N SER A 98 -18.29 1.67 -7.99
CA SER A 98 -18.05 2.99 -7.41
C SER A 98 -17.19 3.92 -8.29
N VAL A 99 -16.35 3.34 -9.16
CA VAL A 99 -15.48 4.11 -10.08
C VAL A 99 -15.77 3.81 -11.55
N LYS A 100 -16.94 3.25 -11.87
CA LYS A 100 -17.36 2.81 -13.22
C LYS A 100 -17.08 3.86 -14.30
N GLN A 101 -17.45 5.11 -14.07
CA GLN A 101 -17.26 6.18 -15.07
C GLN A 101 -15.77 6.42 -15.38
N LYS A 102 -14.90 6.36 -14.37
CA LYS A 102 -13.45 6.51 -14.51
C LYS A 102 -12.84 5.31 -15.23
N ILE A 103 -13.34 4.09 -14.98
CA ILE A 103 -12.95 2.88 -15.74
C ILE A 103 -13.34 3.03 -17.22
N ILE A 104 -14.55 3.47 -17.51
CA ILE A 104 -15.05 3.64 -18.88
C ILE A 104 -14.30 4.73 -19.63
N SER A 105 -13.86 5.79 -18.97
CA SER A 105 -13.19 6.93 -19.61
C SER A 105 -11.77 6.63 -20.13
N ASN A 106 -11.09 5.62 -19.56
CA ASN A 106 -9.73 5.25 -19.96
C ASN A 106 -9.72 3.96 -20.79
N GLU A 107 -9.03 3.96 -21.93
CA GLU A 107 -8.99 2.81 -22.86
C GLU A 107 -8.41 1.55 -22.21
N GLY A 108 -7.27 1.66 -21.50
CA GLY A 108 -6.64 0.54 -20.82
C GLY A 108 -7.48 -0.03 -19.68
N MET A 109 -8.14 0.85 -18.92
CA MET A 109 -9.09 0.42 -17.88
C MET A 109 -10.29 -0.29 -18.48
N ARG A 110 -10.84 0.21 -19.59
CA ARG A 110 -11.93 -0.50 -20.30
C ARG A 110 -11.49 -1.89 -20.74
N ALA A 111 -10.32 -1.98 -21.36
CA ALA A 111 -9.79 -3.25 -21.86
C ALA A 111 -9.58 -4.29 -20.74
N ALA A 112 -9.26 -3.84 -19.52
CA ALA A 112 -8.96 -4.71 -18.39
C ALA A 112 -10.17 -5.03 -17.49
N PHE A 113 -11.14 -4.10 -17.36
CA PHE A 113 -12.14 -4.12 -16.27
C PHE A 113 -13.59 -3.94 -16.73
N ILE A 114 -13.85 -3.94 -18.04
CA ILE A 114 -15.21 -3.93 -18.61
C ILE A 114 -15.49 -5.27 -19.29
N ASN A 115 -16.67 -5.84 -19.03
CA ASN A 115 -17.11 -7.09 -19.64
C ASN A 115 -17.60 -6.87 -21.10
N ASN A 116 -17.89 -7.96 -21.79
CA ASN A 116 -18.32 -7.92 -23.21
C ASN A 116 -19.66 -7.20 -23.43
N LEU A 117 -20.41 -6.92 -22.35
CA LEU A 117 -21.68 -6.17 -22.40
C LEU A 117 -21.46 -4.66 -22.18
N GLY A 118 -20.21 -4.20 -22.05
CA GLY A 118 -19.89 -2.80 -21.82
C GLY A 118 -20.10 -2.34 -20.37
N ASN A 119 -20.21 -3.26 -19.43
CA ASN A 119 -20.41 -2.97 -18.00
C ASN A 119 -19.21 -3.42 -17.17
N VAL A 120 -19.06 -2.84 -15.97
CA VAL A 120 -18.18 -3.40 -14.93
C VAL A 120 -18.76 -4.77 -14.50
N PHE A 121 -17.90 -5.64 -14.03
CA PHE A 121 -18.29 -6.98 -13.62
C PHE A 121 -19.19 -6.95 -12.39
N SER A 122 -20.26 -7.75 -12.44
CA SER A 122 -21.19 -7.99 -11.32
C SER A 122 -20.68 -9.13 -10.43
N PRO A 123 -21.20 -9.27 -9.18
CA PRO A 123 -20.87 -10.43 -8.35
C PRO A 123 -21.10 -11.75 -9.09
N GLU A 124 -20.22 -12.72 -8.86
CA GLU A 124 -20.22 -14.05 -9.44
C GLU A 124 -19.93 -14.13 -10.96
N GLU A 125 -19.82 -13.00 -11.68
CA GLU A 125 -19.34 -13.03 -13.05
C GLU A 125 -17.88 -13.52 -13.11
N LEU A 126 -17.58 -14.26 -14.18
CA LEU A 126 -16.23 -14.74 -14.45
C LEU A 126 -15.33 -13.60 -14.95
N PHE A 127 -14.44 -13.14 -14.10
CA PHE A 127 -13.50 -12.07 -14.40
C PHE A 127 -12.18 -12.62 -14.94
N LYS A 128 -11.91 -12.38 -16.22
CA LYS A 128 -10.68 -12.79 -16.92
C LYS A 128 -9.82 -11.61 -17.28
N GLN A 129 -8.50 -11.74 -17.09
CA GLN A 129 -7.51 -10.71 -17.40
C GLN A 129 -6.44 -11.25 -18.36
N SER A 130 -6.83 -11.53 -19.59
CA SER A 130 -5.95 -12.20 -20.58
C SER A 130 -4.67 -11.41 -20.88
N GLN A 131 -4.72 -10.07 -20.87
CA GLN A 131 -3.51 -9.24 -21.06
C GLN A 131 -2.58 -9.33 -19.84
N LEU A 132 -3.14 -9.30 -18.62
CA LEU A 132 -2.36 -9.52 -17.40
C LEU A 132 -1.68 -10.90 -17.40
N ALA A 133 -2.38 -11.96 -17.88
CA ALA A 133 -1.78 -13.29 -17.99
C ALA A 133 -0.54 -13.29 -18.92
N LYS A 134 -0.60 -12.56 -20.05
CA LYS A 134 0.55 -12.41 -20.96
C LYS A 134 1.70 -11.67 -20.28
N THR A 135 1.41 -10.58 -19.57
CA THR A 135 2.39 -9.80 -18.81
C THR A 135 3.07 -10.66 -17.73
N LEU A 136 2.28 -11.39 -16.95
CA LEU A 136 2.79 -12.31 -15.92
C LEU A 136 3.67 -13.42 -16.51
N ARG A 137 3.34 -13.96 -17.71
CA ARG A 137 4.20 -14.95 -18.39
C ARG A 137 5.55 -14.36 -18.80
N LYS A 138 5.59 -13.11 -19.29
CA LYS A 138 6.87 -12.45 -19.60
C LYS A 138 7.73 -12.30 -18.35
N ILE A 139 7.12 -11.90 -17.22
CA ILE A 139 7.81 -11.79 -15.93
C ILE A 139 8.24 -13.17 -15.43
N ALA A 140 7.44 -14.22 -15.59
CA ALA A 140 7.78 -15.59 -15.21
C ALA A 140 9.01 -16.14 -15.95
N LEU A 141 9.21 -15.71 -17.20
CA LEU A 141 10.32 -16.16 -18.05
C LEU A 141 11.61 -15.37 -17.82
N ASN A 142 11.52 -14.07 -17.61
CA ASN A 142 12.67 -13.17 -17.63
C ASN A 142 12.86 -12.39 -16.30
N GLY A 143 12.09 -12.73 -15.25
CA GLY A 143 12.17 -12.06 -13.96
C GLY A 143 11.77 -10.58 -14.01
N SER A 144 12.31 -9.81 -13.07
CA SER A 144 12.06 -8.36 -12.99
C SER A 144 12.57 -7.59 -14.21
N ASP A 145 13.57 -8.09 -14.92
CA ASP A 145 14.10 -7.42 -16.11
C ASP A 145 13.06 -7.28 -17.22
N ALA A 146 12.13 -8.25 -17.36
CA ALA A 146 11.00 -8.10 -18.28
C ALA A 146 10.15 -6.85 -17.98
N PHE A 147 10.01 -6.50 -16.70
CA PHE A 147 9.17 -5.41 -16.24
C PHE A 147 9.89 -4.05 -16.27
N TYR A 148 11.18 -4.02 -15.91
CA TYR A 148 11.93 -2.76 -15.72
C TYR A 148 12.88 -2.41 -16.86
N ARG A 149 13.26 -3.37 -17.72
CA ARG A 149 14.26 -3.19 -18.80
C ARG A 149 13.83 -3.75 -20.14
N GLY A 150 12.70 -4.50 -20.18
CA GLY A 150 12.21 -5.16 -21.39
C GLY A 150 11.03 -4.45 -22.04
N ASP A 151 10.29 -5.19 -22.88
CA ASP A 151 9.12 -4.69 -23.61
C ASP A 151 8.05 -4.09 -22.72
N ILE A 152 7.88 -4.60 -21.49
CA ILE A 152 6.88 -4.08 -20.54
C ILE A 152 7.26 -2.65 -20.15
N ALA A 153 8.55 -2.40 -19.84
CA ALA A 153 9.05 -1.07 -19.50
C ALA A 153 8.78 -0.07 -20.61
N LYS A 154 9.10 -0.46 -21.86
CA LYS A 154 8.87 0.40 -23.03
C LYS A 154 7.39 0.75 -23.19
N VAL A 155 6.51 -0.25 -23.21
CA VAL A 155 5.06 -0.04 -23.33
C VAL A 155 4.52 0.84 -22.20
N MET A 156 4.97 0.59 -20.98
CA MET A 156 4.55 1.33 -19.79
C MET A 156 4.96 2.80 -19.87
N SER A 157 6.22 3.08 -20.24
CA SER A 157 6.74 4.42 -20.45
C SER A 157 6.00 5.15 -21.57
N ASP A 158 5.86 4.52 -22.74
CA ASP A 158 5.17 5.10 -23.90
C ASP A 158 3.71 5.49 -23.55
N ASP A 159 2.95 4.60 -22.89
CA ASP A 159 1.56 4.84 -22.52
C ASP A 159 1.43 5.93 -21.44
N ILE A 160 2.30 5.93 -20.45
CA ILE A 160 2.27 6.93 -19.36
C ILE A 160 2.61 8.31 -19.93
N GLN A 161 3.66 8.44 -20.73
CA GLN A 161 4.07 9.72 -21.33
C GLN A 161 3.03 10.25 -22.33
N LYS A 162 2.48 9.39 -23.18
CA LYS A 162 1.39 9.74 -24.09
C LYS A 162 0.16 10.26 -23.35
N GLY A 163 -0.10 9.72 -22.15
CA GLY A 163 -1.19 10.16 -21.28
C GLY A 163 -0.88 11.40 -20.44
N GLY A 164 0.29 12.03 -20.60
CA GLY A 164 0.71 13.21 -19.84
C GLY A 164 1.34 12.89 -18.47
N GLY A 165 1.79 11.67 -18.25
CA GLY A 165 2.56 11.27 -17.07
C GLY A 165 4.07 11.43 -17.28
N PHE A 166 4.86 11.10 -16.26
CA PHE A 166 6.29 11.44 -16.17
C PHE A 166 7.23 10.23 -16.21
N VAL A 167 6.75 9.01 -15.97
CA VAL A 167 7.60 7.82 -15.89
C VAL A 167 8.24 7.51 -17.24
N THR A 168 9.56 7.43 -17.27
CA THR A 168 10.37 7.09 -18.42
C THR A 168 10.91 5.65 -18.34
N GLU A 169 11.42 5.10 -19.45
CA GLU A 169 12.17 3.84 -19.43
C GLU A 169 13.41 3.93 -18.52
N GLN A 170 14.02 5.12 -18.41
CA GLN A 170 15.19 5.31 -17.56
C GLN A 170 14.82 5.27 -16.06
N ASP A 171 13.69 5.85 -15.66
CA ASP A 171 13.20 5.74 -14.28
C ASP A 171 12.93 4.27 -13.91
N LEU A 172 12.31 3.51 -14.83
CA LEU A 172 12.08 2.09 -14.65
C LEU A 172 13.40 1.31 -14.53
N LYS A 173 14.34 1.56 -15.42
CA LYS A 173 15.64 0.88 -15.45
C LYS A 173 16.47 1.15 -14.19
N ASN A 174 16.36 2.36 -13.62
CA ASN A 174 17.09 2.79 -12.43
C ASN A 174 16.42 2.35 -11.12
N TYR A 175 15.19 1.82 -11.19
CA TYR A 175 14.46 1.44 -9.99
C TYR A 175 15.18 0.32 -9.21
N GLU A 176 15.37 0.55 -7.92
CA GLU A 176 15.98 -0.41 -6.99
C GLU A 176 15.13 -0.58 -5.72
N VAL A 177 15.08 -1.81 -5.22
CA VAL A 177 14.45 -2.09 -3.91
C VAL A 177 15.40 -1.67 -2.81
N LEU A 178 14.91 -0.88 -1.87
CA LEU A 178 15.71 -0.45 -0.74
C LEU A 178 15.53 -1.40 0.45
N GLU A 179 16.50 -1.39 1.35
CA GLU A 179 16.35 -2.04 2.65
C GLU A 179 15.27 -1.31 3.46
N GLY A 180 14.34 -2.08 4.02
CA GLY A 180 13.32 -1.54 4.90
C GLY A 180 13.92 -1.12 6.24
N ARG A 181 13.55 0.05 6.73
CA ARG A 181 13.98 0.60 8.02
C ARG A 181 13.34 -0.17 9.17
N TYR A 182 13.91 -1.34 9.49
CA TYR A 182 13.40 -2.25 10.49
C TYR A 182 13.50 -1.67 11.91
N ILE A 183 12.41 -1.82 12.68
CA ILE A 183 12.35 -1.53 14.12
C ILE A 183 11.70 -2.70 14.88
N SER A 184 12.12 -2.89 16.12
CA SER A 184 11.47 -3.82 17.05
C SER A 184 11.36 -3.20 18.43
N PHE A 185 10.25 -3.49 19.13
CA PHE A 185 9.98 -2.97 20.46
C PHE A 185 9.13 -3.95 21.29
N GLN A 186 9.17 -3.79 22.59
CA GLN A 186 8.35 -4.59 23.49
C GLN A 186 6.96 -3.97 23.66
N TYR A 187 5.95 -4.82 23.56
CA TYR A 187 4.59 -4.51 23.93
C TYR A 187 4.08 -5.61 24.88
N ARG A 188 3.97 -5.31 26.16
CA ARG A 188 3.67 -6.30 27.21
C ARG A 188 4.69 -7.46 27.17
N ASP A 189 4.22 -8.68 26.97
CA ASP A 189 5.01 -9.92 26.94
C ASP A 189 5.48 -10.34 25.52
N VAL A 190 5.13 -9.53 24.48
CA VAL A 190 5.50 -9.84 23.10
C VAL A 190 6.46 -8.80 22.52
N THR A 191 7.30 -9.24 21.59
CA THR A 191 8.14 -8.35 20.76
C THR A 191 7.44 -8.10 19.43
N VAL A 192 7.21 -6.83 19.12
CA VAL A 192 6.64 -6.39 17.83
C VAL A 192 7.75 -6.05 16.87
N HIS A 193 7.64 -6.56 15.65
CA HIS A 193 8.60 -6.35 14.56
C HIS A 193 7.89 -5.65 13.40
N THR A 194 8.41 -4.52 12.93
CA THR A 194 7.78 -3.71 11.89
C THR A 194 8.81 -2.84 11.15
N LEU A 195 8.33 -2.01 10.21
CA LEU A 195 9.16 -1.05 9.49
C LEU A 195 8.77 0.39 9.88
N ALA A 196 9.78 1.22 10.11
CA ALA A 196 9.63 2.66 10.19
C ALA A 196 9.35 3.27 8.80
N ALA A 197 9.17 4.59 8.75
CA ALA A 197 8.92 5.29 7.49
C ALA A 197 9.82 4.81 6.34
N PRO A 198 9.22 4.66 5.14
CA PRO A 198 7.89 5.10 4.72
C PRO A 198 6.74 4.16 5.12
N ALA A 199 6.95 3.21 6.04
CA ALA A 199 5.90 2.42 6.66
C ALA A 199 5.34 3.10 7.92
N GLY A 200 4.18 2.64 8.37
CA GLY A 200 3.50 3.19 9.56
C GLY A 200 3.98 2.64 10.91
N GLY A 201 5.06 1.83 10.92
CA GLY A 201 5.47 1.11 12.13
C GLY A 201 5.89 2.00 13.30
N GLY A 202 6.45 3.18 13.03
CA GLY A 202 6.76 4.15 14.07
C GLY A 202 5.53 4.66 14.81
N LEU A 203 4.43 4.90 14.08
CA LEU A 203 3.15 5.28 14.66
C LEU A 203 2.59 4.14 15.53
N VAL A 204 2.60 2.92 15.01
CA VAL A 204 2.16 1.73 15.74
C VAL A 204 3.00 1.54 17.02
N ALA A 205 4.32 1.70 16.93
CA ALA A 205 5.21 1.59 18.08
C ALA A 205 4.84 2.58 19.18
N LYS A 206 4.68 3.87 18.84
CA LYS A 206 4.32 4.90 19.81
C LYS A 206 2.95 4.65 20.44
N ALA A 207 1.95 4.27 19.64
CA ALA A 207 0.61 3.97 20.15
C ALA A 207 0.62 2.76 21.12
N LEU A 208 1.26 1.66 20.74
CA LEU A 208 1.35 0.47 21.58
C LEU A 208 2.15 0.73 22.86
N MET A 209 3.27 1.46 22.77
CA MET A 209 4.04 1.84 23.97
C MET A 209 3.22 2.71 24.94
N LEU A 210 2.41 3.64 24.44
CA LEU A 210 1.48 4.38 25.30
C LEU A 210 0.45 3.46 25.95
N MET A 211 -0.18 2.57 25.17
CA MET A 211 -1.20 1.65 25.63
C MET A 211 -0.66 0.61 26.63
N SER A 212 0.64 0.28 26.60
CA SER A 212 1.25 -0.64 27.55
C SER A 212 1.20 -0.16 29.02
N HIS A 213 0.96 1.14 29.24
CA HIS A 213 0.82 1.72 30.56
C HIS A 213 -0.57 1.58 31.18
N TYR A 214 -1.53 0.95 30.46
CA TYR A 214 -2.92 0.83 30.87
C TYR A 214 -3.33 -0.65 30.88
N ASP A 215 -4.09 -1.04 31.90
CA ASP A 215 -4.73 -2.36 31.99
C ASP A 215 -6.02 -2.36 31.16
N LEU A 216 -5.87 -2.48 29.83
CA LEU A 216 -6.98 -2.37 28.88
C LEU A 216 -8.02 -3.48 29.05
N GLU A 217 -7.66 -4.62 29.65
CA GLU A 217 -8.56 -5.75 29.87
C GLU A 217 -9.54 -5.50 31.00
N SER A 218 -9.17 -4.63 31.95
CA SER A 218 -10.03 -4.26 33.09
C SER A 218 -11.05 -3.16 32.74
N TYR A 219 -10.99 -2.60 31.55
CA TYR A 219 -11.80 -1.45 31.17
C TYR A 219 -13.04 -1.86 30.36
N ASP A 220 -14.14 -1.11 30.57
CA ASP A 220 -15.28 -1.19 29.66
C ASP A 220 -14.93 -0.65 28.27
N ASP A 221 -15.78 -0.95 27.28
CA ASP A 221 -15.56 -0.60 25.87
C ASP A 221 -15.37 0.91 25.67
N ARG A 222 -16.10 1.74 26.42
CA ARG A 222 -16.02 3.19 26.32
C ARG A 222 -14.65 3.71 26.78
N LYS A 223 -14.20 3.25 27.94
CA LYS A 223 -12.90 3.64 28.50
C LYS A 223 -11.76 3.10 27.63
N TRP A 224 -11.89 1.88 27.15
CA TRP A 224 -10.97 1.29 26.18
C TRP A 224 -10.87 2.16 24.93
N ALA A 225 -11.98 2.50 24.29
CA ALA A 225 -12.01 3.31 23.06
C ALA A 225 -11.38 4.70 23.27
N VAL A 226 -11.64 5.35 24.39
CA VAL A 226 -11.06 6.67 24.73
C VAL A 226 -9.53 6.59 24.86
N ILE A 227 -9.00 5.58 25.55
CA ILE A 227 -7.55 5.43 25.72
C ILE A 227 -6.88 5.11 24.40
N VAL A 228 -7.43 4.18 23.61
CA VAL A 228 -6.87 3.78 22.32
C VAL A 228 -6.87 4.95 21.33
N SER A 229 -8.00 5.69 21.21
CA SER A 229 -8.09 6.82 20.32
C SER A 229 -7.12 7.96 20.67
N GLN A 230 -6.96 8.25 21.95
CA GLN A 230 -5.99 9.27 22.40
C GLN A 230 -4.55 8.81 22.21
N ALA A 231 -4.24 7.52 22.45
CA ALA A 231 -2.91 6.97 22.19
C ALA A 231 -2.55 7.08 20.69
N ILE A 232 -3.51 6.78 19.81
CA ILE A 232 -3.34 6.95 18.35
C ILE A 232 -3.14 8.43 18.01
N ALA A 233 -3.98 9.34 18.53
CA ALA A 233 -3.89 10.77 18.26
C ALA A 233 -2.52 11.36 18.67
N LEU A 234 -2.03 11.03 19.88
CA LEU A 234 -0.71 11.46 20.35
C LEU A 234 0.43 10.88 19.51
N SER A 235 0.26 9.66 19.00
CA SER A 235 1.24 9.04 18.10
C SER A 235 1.27 9.73 16.75
N ILE A 236 0.12 10.09 16.19
CA ILE A 236 0.00 10.86 14.93
C ILE A 236 0.66 12.24 15.12
N GLU A 237 0.36 12.95 16.20
CA GLU A 237 0.98 14.25 16.52
C GLU A 237 2.50 14.12 16.54
N SER A 238 3.03 13.17 17.31
CA SER A 238 4.47 12.96 17.40
C SER A 238 5.12 12.57 16.07
N MET A 239 4.42 11.80 15.24
CA MET A 239 4.94 11.36 13.94
C MET A 239 4.82 12.43 12.86
N SER A 240 3.89 13.39 12.97
CA SER A 240 3.79 14.52 12.04
C SER A 240 5.06 15.37 12.03
N GLU A 241 5.74 15.47 13.16
CA GLU A 241 6.98 16.22 13.31
C GLU A 241 8.23 15.36 13.00
N ASN A 242 8.16 14.04 13.24
CA ASN A 242 9.32 13.16 13.27
C ASN A 242 9.14 11.91 12.38
N TYR A 243 8.33 11.98 11.33
CA TYR A 243 8.00 10.80 10.51
C TYR A 243 9.23 10.12 9.89
N TYR A 244 10.17 10.93 9.38
CA TYR A 244 11.44 10.48 8.81
C TYR A 244 12.59 10.52 9.79
N GLU A 245 12.30 10.39 11.09
CA GLU A 245 13.37 10.35 12.11
C GLU A 245 14.51 9.41 11.69
N LYS A 246 15.72 9.96 11.62
CA LYS A 246 16.91 9.22 11.20
C LYS A 246 17.37 8.23 12.26
N ASP A 247 17.27 8.62 13.53
CA ASP A 247 17.56 7.74 14.66
C ASP A 247 16.32 6.90 15.00
N LEU A 248 16.30 5.67 14.52
CA LEU A 248 15.19 4.73 14.76
C LEU A 248 14.93 4.48 16.25
N LYS A 249 15.91 4.68 17.13
CA LYS A 249 15.76 4.52 18.59
C LYS A 249 14.76 5.53 19.16
N LEU A 250 14.68 6.74 18.60
CA LEU A 250 13.71 7.75 19.04
C LEU A 250 12.26 7.38 18.73
N LEU A 251 12.03 6.54 17.71
CA LEU A 251 10.70 6.04 17.38
C LEU A 251 10.18 5.02 18.39
N ILE A 252 11.09 4.32 19.06
CA ILE A 252 10.80 3.23 20.00
C ILE A 252 11.30 3.54 21.42
N ASP A 253 11.48 4.82 21.76
CA ASP A 253 11.93 5.22 23.11
C ASP A 253 10.79 5.08 24.13
N PRO A 254 10.91 4.19 25.15
CA PRO A 254 9.89 4.04 26.17
C PRO A 254 9.70 5.30 27.04
N ASN A 255 10.72 6.17 27.14
CA ASN A 255 10.61 7.41 27.90
C ASN A 255 9.62 8.38 27.26
N TRP A 256 9.53 8.39 25.93
CA TRP A 256 8.52 9.18 25.24
C TRP A 256 7.11 8.77 25.69
N ALA A 257 6.79 7.47 25.74
CA ALA A 257 5.49 6.97 26.19
C ALA A 257 5.25 7.30 27.68
N LYS A 258 6.27 7.12 28.53
CA LYS A 258 6.20 7.45 29.96
C LYS A 258 5.89 8.93 30.20
N LEU A 259 6.46 9.84 29.41
CA LEU A 259 6.20 11.28 29.51
C LEU A 259 4.80 11.64 28.99
N ASN A 260 4.39 11.06 27.85
CA ASN A 260 3.15 11.41 27.18
C ASN A 260 1.90 10.72 27.75
N ARG A 261 2.03 9.64 28.53
CA ARG A 261 0.88 8.97 29.15
C ARG A 261 0.02 9.91 30.01
N LYS A 262 0.60 10.95 30.59
CA LYS A 262 -0.12 11.94 31.39
C LYS A 262 -1.05 12.83 30.57
N ARG A 263 -0.89 12.85 29.25
CA ARG A 263 -1.75 13.58 28.32
C ARG A 263 -3.01 12.79 27.96
N ILE A 264 -3.02 11.48 28.21
CA ILE A 264 -4.21 10.65 28.07
C ILE A 264 -5.15 10.97 29.24
N ILE A 265 -6.26 11.61 28.93
CA ILE A 265 -7.26 12.07 29.91
C ILE A 265 -8.05 10.84 30.36
N SER A 266 -8.03 10.57 31.67
CA SER A 266 -8.86 9.48 32.22
C SER A 266 -10.36 9.76 32.01
N PRO A 267 -11.15 8.77 31.60
CA PRO A 267 -12.61 8.91 31.37
C PRO A 267 -13.46 9.26 32.58
N SER A 268 -12.86 9.48 33.75
CA SER A 268 -13.57 10.00 34.93
C SER A 268 -14.02 11.46 34.80
N LEU A 269 -13.53 12.19 33.81
CA LEU A 269 -14.06 13.50 33.43
C LEU A 269 -15.30 13.28 32.59
N ASN A 270 -16.42 13.88 33.04
CA ASN A 270 -17.72 13.90 32.38
C ASN A 270 -17.58 14.18 30.89
N VAL A 271 -17.56 13.14 30.07
CA VAL A 271 -17.44 13.23 28.61
C VAL A 271 -18.83 13.55 28.02
N ASN A 272 -19.47 14.61 28.55
CA ASN A 272 -20.66 15.19 27.93
C ASN A 272 -20.31 16.13 26.77
N SER A 273 -19.02 16.28 26.44
CA SER A 273 -18.51 17.17 25.40
C SER A 273 -17.39 16.57 24.52
N VAL A 274 -17.18 15.25 24.49
CA VAL A 274 -16.64 14.67 23.28
C VAL A 274 -17.78 14.72 22.28
N GLU A 275 -17.84 15.76 21.45
CA GLU A 275 -18.44 15.62 20.16
C GLU A 275 -17.76 14.40 19.54
N LEU A 276 -18.40 13.24 19.65
CA LEU A 276 -18.21 12.17 18.71
C LEU A 276 -18.26 12.91 17.39
N ILE A 277 -17.18 12.86 16.61
CA ILE A 277 -17.26 13.21 15.20
C ILE A 277 -18.48 12.43 14.76
N SER A 278 -19.59 13.13 14.66
CA SER A 278 -20.86 12.53 14.31
C SER A 278 -20.58 11.87 12.98
N SER A 279 -20.70 10.54 12.95
CA SER A 279 -20.94 9.89 11.67
C SER A 279 -22.07 10.72 11.09
N ASP A 280 -21.78 11.43 9.99
CA ASP A 280 -22.78 12.19 9.26
C ASP A 280 -23.99 11.26 9.14
N PRO A 281 -25.17 11.57 9.72
CA PRO A 281 -26.30 10.67 9.69
C PRO A 281 -26.82 10.42 8.26
N ASP A 282 -26.32 11.17 7.28
CA ASP A 282 -26.57 10.99 5.85
C ASP A 282 -25.49 10.12 5.16
N MET A 283 -24.45 9.60 5.86
CA MET A 283 -23.54 8.62 5.28
C MET A 283 -24.23 7.26 5.17
N ASN A 284 -24.68 6.94 3.95
CA ASN A 284 -25.09 5.59 3.60
C ASN A 284 -23.89 4.64 3.73
N ASP A 285 -24.12 3.39 4.14
CA ASP A 285 -23.09 2.33 4.24
C ASP A 285 -22.25 2.14 2.96
N THR A 286 -22.72 2.64 1.82
CA THR A 286 -22.03 2.66 0.53
C THR A 286 -20.97 3.77 0.40
N ASP A 287 -21.01 4.83 1.24
CA ASP A 287 -20.08 5.96 1.15
C ASP A 287 -18.66 5.60 1.60
N TRP A 288 -18.50 4.52 2.36
CA TRP A 288 -17.19 3.95 2.71
C TRP A 288 -16.39 3.52 1.48
N VAL A 289 -17.05 3.11 0.41
CA VAL A 289 -16.41 2.62 -0.81
C VAL A 289 -15.89 3.76 -1.69
N GLY A 290 -16.45 4.95 -1.56
CA GLY A 290 -16.10 6.15 -2.34
C GLY A 290 -15.17 7.16 -1.65
N GLN A 291 -14.91 7.02 -0.38
CA GLN A 291 -14.02 7.92 0.36
C GLN A 291 -12.58 7.86 -0.20
N PRO A 292 -11.84 8.99 -0.26
CA PRO A 292 -10.45 9.02 -0.69
C PRO A 292 -9.54 8.42 0.39
N GLY A 293 -9.74 7.12 0.68
CA GLY A 293 -8.89 6.30 1.54
C GLY A 293 -7.86 5.53 0.72
N ALA A 294 -6.68 5.28 1.27
CA ALA A 294 -5.76 4.32 0.69
C ALA A 294 -6.32 2.91 0.89
N HIS A 295 -6.61 2.23 -0.21
CA HIS A 295 -7.02 0.83 -0.19
C HIS A 295 -5.80 -0.07 -0.38
N THR A 296 -5.73 -1.17 0.36
CA THR A 296 -4.49 -1.92 0.51
C THR A 296 -4.80 -3.39 0.77
N SER A 297 -4.00 -4.28 0.20
CA SER A 297 -4.03 -5.71 0.53
C SER A 297 -2.85 -6.06 1.43
N HIS A 298 -3.10 -6.85 2.47
CA HIS A 298 -2.07 -7.38 3.37
C HIS A 298 -2.12 -8.90 3.39
N LEU A 299 -0.95 -9.52 3.44
CA LEU A 299 -0.82 -10.97 3.58
C LEU A 299 0.26 -11.33 4.58
N VAL A 300 0.04 -12.43 5.27
CA VAL A 300 1.04 -13.08 6.12
C VAL A 300 1.09 -14.56 5.75
N THR A 301 2.29 -15.09 5.61
CA THR A 301 2.51 -16.51 5.38
C THR A 301 3.67 -17.00 6.22
N SER A 302 3.64 -18.28 6.61
CA SER A 302 4.70 -18.93 7.35
C SER A 302 4.82 -20.39 6.93
N ASP A 303 6.00 -20.96 7.11
CA ASP A 303 6.27 -22.37 6.87
C ASP A 303 6.80 -23.08 8.13
N CYS A 304 7.03 -24.39 7.99
CA CYS A 304 7.52 -25.23 9.09
C CYS A 304 9.01 -24.99 9.46
N SER A 305 9.78 -24.31 8.61
CA SER A 305 11.16 -23.90 8.93
C SER A 305 11.21 -22.67 9.83
N GLY A 306 10.07 -21.99 10.01
CA GLY A 306 9.96 -20.76 10.77
C GLY A 306 10.23 -19.50 9.93
N LEU A 307 10.30 -19.62 8.61
CA LEU A 307 10.26 -18.47 7.71
C LEU A 307 8.86 -17.84 7.78
N VAL A 308 8.81 -16.55 8.01
CA VAL A 308 7.55 -15.78 8.02
C VAL A 308 7.70 -14.58 7.12
N VAL A 309 6.72 -14.34 6.27
CA VAL A 309 6.62 -13.14 5.43
C VAL A 309 5.34 -12.38 5.80
N SER A 310 5.48 -11.11 6.14
CA SER A 310 4.37 -10.17 6.35
C SER A 310 4.53 -9.05 5.34
N MET A 311 3.59 -8.91 4.41
CA MET A 311 3.69 -7.97 3.28
C MET A 311 2.41 -7.17 3.09
N THR A 312 2.59 -5.88 2.90
CA THR A 312 1.52 -4.94 2.53
C THR A 312 1.78 -4.42 1.12
N GLN A 313 0.77 -4.47 0.26
CA GLN A 313 0.84 -4.00 -1.12
C GLN A 313 -0.35 -3.12 -1.48
N THR A 314 -0.14 -2.13 -2.34
CA THR A 314 -1.19 -1.17 -2.70
C THR A 314 -0.92 -0.48 -4.03
N ILE A 315 -2.00 -0.02 -4.67
CA ILE A 315 -1.97 0.95 -5.78
C ILE A 315 -2.51 2.34 -5.34
N GLY A 316 -2.74 2.53 -4.03
CA GLY A 316 -3.29 3.76 -3.45
C GLY A 316 -4.82 3.75 -3.39
N PRO A 317 -5.52 4.76 -3.93
CA PRO A 317 -6.98 4.77 -3.99
C PRO A 317 -7.54 3.59 -4.80
N ILE A 318 -8.85 3.32 -4.69
CA ILE A 318 -9.53 2.28 -5.50
C ILE A 318 -9.13 2.43 -6.97
N PHE A 319 -8.61 1.35 -7.57
CA PHE A 319 -8.04 1.32 -8.93
C PHE A 319 -6.89 2.32 -9.17
N GLY A 320 -6.19 2.74 -8.12
CA GLY A 320 -5.02 3.60 -8.23
C GLY A 320 -5.28 4.89 -9.02
N ALA A 321 -4.50 5.12 -10.03
CA ALA A 321 -4.60 6.27 -10.93
C ALA A 321 -5.82 6.23 -11.89
N LYS A 322 -6.61 5.18 -11.87
CA LYS A 322 -7.73 4.89 -12.81
C LYS A 322 -7.30 4.98 -14.27
N VAL A 323 -6.04 4.65 -14.51
CA VAL A 323 -5.47 4.48 -15.86
C VAL A 323 -4.66 3.19 -15.91
N ALA A 324 -4.61 2.58 -17.09
CA ALA A 324 -3.91 1.34 -17.36
C ALA A 324 -3.41 1.33 -18.81
N SER A 325 -2.41 0.49 -19.10
CA SER A 325 -2.06 0.18 -20.48
C SER A 325 -3.07 -0.79 -21.09
N PRO A 326 -3.57 -0.54 -22.31
CA PRO A 326 -4.48 -1.48 -22.99
C PRO A 326 -3.86 -2.86 -23.22
N SER A 327 -2.53 -2.97 -23.30
CA SER A 327 -1.82 -4.20 -23.61
C SER A 327 -1.21 -4.93 -22.42
N LEU A 328 -1.11 -4.28 -21.24
CA LEU A 328 -0.46 -4.84 -20.05
C LEU A 328 -1.46 -5.45 -19.04
N GLY A 329 -2.69 -4.93 -18.98
CA GLY A 329 -3.79 -5.52 -18.23
C GLY A 329 -3.78 -5.27 -16.71
N PHE A 330 -3.06 -4.24 -16.23
CA PHE A 330 -3.07 -3.83 -14.82
C PHE A 330 -3.18 -2.31 -14.67
N ALA A 331 -3.81 -1.88 -13.57
CA ALA A 331 -3.91 -0.47 -13.20
C ALA A 331 -2.60 0.05 -12.59
N TYR A 332 -2.28 1.33 -12.84
CA TYR A 332 -1.15 2.03 -12.23
C TYR A 332 -1.53 2.64 -10.89
N ALA A 333 -0.58 2.70 -9.96
CA ALA A 333 -0.77 3.35 -8.67
C ALA A 333 -0.89 4.87 -8.81
N ALA A 334 -1.82 5.49 -8.06
CA ALA A 334 -1.87 6.93 -7.87
C ALA A 334 -1.06 7.30 -6.62
N THR A 335 0.20 7.56 -6.78
CA THR A 335 1.09 7.83 -5.64
C THR A 335 1.68 9.22 -5.64
N MET A 336 1.75 9.90 -6.78
CA MET A 336 2.27 11.27 -6.87
C MET A 336 1.46 12.27 -6.04
N GLY A 337 0.11 12.17 -6.04
CA GLY A 337 -0.76 13.08 -5.26
C GLY A 337 -0.52 13.04 -3.74
N GLY A 338 -0.16 11.88 -3.20
CA GLY A 338 0.22 11.73 -1.80
C GLY A 338 1.50 12.50 -1.43
N TYR A 339 2.41 12.69 -2.38
CA TYR A 339 3.66 13.41 -2.17
C TYR A 339 3.49 14.93 -2.11
N LEU A 340 2.42 15.45 -2.70
CA LEU A 340 2.27 16.89 -2.97
C LEU A 340 1.20 17.57 -2.15
N ARG A 341 0.13 16.85 -1.78
CA ARG A 341 -0.99 17.42 -1.00
C ARG A 341 -0.64 17.75 0.44
N THR A 342 0.43 17.21 0.88
CA THR A 342 0.82 17.23 2.28
C THR A 342 2.06 18.06 2.48
N GLY A 343 2.24 19.21 2.00
CA GLY A 343 3.38 20.10 2.32
C GLY A 343 4.56 19.47 3.11
N PRO A 344 5.61 20.11 3.46
CA PRO A 344 6.77 19.49 4.11
C PRO A 344 6.48 18.77 5.46
N GLN A 345 5.25 18.89 5.97
CA GLN A 345 4.84 18.32 7.27
C GLN A 345 4.00 17.04 7.20
N THR A 346 3.54 16.64 6.02
CA THR A 346 2.72 15.43 5.88
C THR A 346 3.20 14.59 4.71
N VAL A 347 4.42 14.14 4.76
CA VAL A 347 4.95 13.22 3.75
C VAL A 347 4.39 11.84 4.02
N SER A 348 3.27 11.57 3.41
CA SER A 348 2.72 10.23 3.33
C SER A 348 3.55 9.43 2.32
N TYR A 349 4.43 8.57 2.85
CA TYR A 349 4.92 7.38 2.15
C TYR A 349 5.78 7.56 0.90
N THR A 350 6.91 8.28 0.97
CA THR A 350 7.79 8.38 -0.18
C THR A 350 9.26 8.51 0.11
N HIS A 351 10.05 7.87 -0.75
CA HIS A 351 11.44 8.16 -0.91
C HIS A 351 11.59 9.56 -1.51
N LEU A 352 11.83 10.55 -0.66
CA LEU A 352 12.49 11.77 -1.09
C LEU A 352 13.99 11.54 -0.94
N THR A 353 14.63 11.00 -1.97
CA THR A 353 16.01 11.33 -2.22
C THR A 353 15.99 12.71 -2.88
N LEU A 354 16.00 13.77 -2.08
CA LEU A 354 16.47 15.06 -2.54
C LEU A 354 17.99 15.04 -2.46
N PRO A 355 18.69 15.58 -3.48
CA PRO A 355 20.13 15.64 -3.51
C PRO A 355 20.72 16.45 -2.34
#